data_8ad839e7615c446948a4c165af3229c7
#
_entry.id   8ad839e7615c446948a4c165af3229c7
#
_cell.length_a   1.000
_cell.length_b   1.000
_cell.length_c   1.000
_cell.angle_alpha   90.00
_cell.angle_beta   90.00
_cell.angle_gamma   90.00
#
_symmetry.space_group_name_H-M   'P 1'
#
loop_
_entity.id
_entity.type
_entity.pdbx_description
1 polymer ?
#
loop_
_entity_poly.entity_id
_entity_poly.type
_entity_poly.pdbx_seq_one_letter_code
_entity_poly.pdbx_strand_id
1 'polypeptide(L)'
;MTQRIGLLTLPLHSNYGGIIQIAALSAFVRALGLQPVLLRKEHQKAGWKRMVIEVLKRLPGQNIANYRNQYLKLQRHAAFMEAFLPEQSRVSRSPAELRMECDRLGLDAVVVGSDQVWRLDYIDDGAYDAYFLSFLVGSPIRRVSYAASFGTDRWPDASRVEDVSRLLAGFQAVSVREDSGQKLCADRFGRSDAVHVLDPTLLVDRSFHEEVIATLAPGRGESGLYAYVLDRSAAKKAIIDAAGQSENLSKITIAEPENDLAGYVDLGEWVRRFRDAEFVVTDSYHGMIFSIIFEKQFVAIGNAGRGLTRFKSLLAQLGLEDRLVEVGNERVQLPGAQIDYSRVNRRIAELRMKSRAFLSDALDVEARS
;
A
#
# COMPACT_ATOMS: atom_id res chain seq x y z
N MET A 1 -22.92 8.21 19.77
CA MET A 1 -22.43 8.82 18.51
C MET A 1 -21.49 7.83 17.82
N THR A 2 -21.50 7.77 16.51
CA THR A 2 -20.58 6.89 15.76
C THR A 2 -19.15 7.41 15.91
N GLN A 3 -18.20 6.55 16.30
CA GLN A 3 -16.80 6.94 16.43
C GLN A 3 -16.21 7.33 15.08
N ARG A 4 -15.39 8.38 15.06
CA ARG A 4 -14.70 8.90 13.86
C ARG A 4 -13.23 8.53 13.90
N ILE A 5 -12.79 7.84 12.86
CA ILE A 5 -11.44 7.26 12.76
C ILE A 5 -10.65 7.96 11.67
N GLY A 6 -9.59 8.66 12.06
CA GLY A 6 -8.63 9.23 11.11
C GLY A 6 -7.75 8.13 10.51
N LEU A 7 -7.63 8.11 9.20
CA LEU A 7 -6.74 7.20 8.47
C LEU A 7 -5.57 7.98 7.89
N LEU A 8 -4.33 7.69 8.33
CA LEU A 8 -3.12 8.37 7.88
C LEU A 8 -2.23 7.40 7.11
N THR A 9 -1.85 7.77 5.90
CA THR A 9 -0.89 7.04 5.06
C THR A 9 0.05 8.00 4.34
N LEU A 10 0.99 7.47 3.55
CA LEU A 10 1.82 8.30 2.68
C LEU A 10 0.96 9.13 1.71
N PRO A 11 1.46 10.29 1.24
CA PRO A 11 0.72 11.12 0.31
C PRO A 11 0.27 10.32 -0.92
N LEU A 12 -1.02 10.41 -1.23
CA LEU A 12 -1.63 9.68 -2.34
C LEU A 12 -1.30 10.39 -3.66
N HIS A 13 -0.26 9.94 -4.33
CA HIS A 13 0.16 10.47 -5.62
C HIS A 13 -0.26 9.53 -6.77
N SER A 14 0.71 8.86 -7.40
CA SER A 14 0.49 7.96 -8.53
C SER A 14 0.66 6.47 -8.17
N ASN A 15 0.77 6.15 -6.90
CA ASN A 15 0.96 4.78 -6.42
C ASN A 15 -0.41 4.09 -6.27
N TYR A 16 -0.78 3.25 -7.24
CA TYR A 16 -2.01 2.47 -7.22
C TYR A 16 -2.20 1.69 -5.91
N GLY A 17 -1.15 1.00 -5.47
CA GLY A 17 -1.17 0.22 -4.24
C GLY A 17 -1.43 1.08 -3.01
N GLY A 18 -0.78 2.24 -2.92
CA GLY A 18 -0.98 3.19 -1.82
C GLY A 18 -2.41 3.72 -1.76
N ILE A 19 -3.05 3.93 -2.92
CA ILE A 19 -4.43 4.44 -3.00
C ILE A 19 -5.43 3.34 -2.64
N ILE A 20 -5.29 2.15 -3.21
CA ILE A 20 -6.30 1.10 -3.01
C ILE A 20 -6.23 0.47 -1.60
N GLN A 21 -5.03 0.38 -1.00
CA GLN A 21 -4.90 -0.15 0.35
C GLN A 21 -5.61 0.73 1.39
N ILE A 22 -5.53 2.07 1.28
CA ILE A 22 -6.21 2.95 2.22
C ILE A 22 -7.73 2.97 2.00
N ALA A 23 -8.18 2.78 0.76
CA ALA A 23 -9.61 2.62 0.46
C ALA A 23 -10.15 1.29 1.03
N ALA A 24 -9.39 0.20 0.93
CA ALA A 24 -9.73 -1.07 1.54
C ALA A 24 -9.78 -0.97 3.08
N LEU A 25 -8.83 -0.28 3.70
CA LEU A 25 -8.87 -0.01 5.14
C LEU A 25 -10.09 0.84 5.52
N SER A 26 -10.38 1.88 4.74
CA SER A 26 -11.58 2.72 4.93
C SER A 26 -12.88 1.89 4.84
N ALA A 27 -12.97 1.03 3.83
CA ALA A 27 -14.12 0.14 3.65
C ALA A 27 -14.30 -0.81 4.85
N PHE A 28 -13.20 -1.39 5.36
CA PHE A 28 -13.28 -2.26 6.54
C PHE A 28 -13.68 -1.50 7.80
N VAL A 29 -13.10 -0.33 8.06
CA VAL A 29 -13.48 0.53 9.21
C VAL A 29 -14.98 0.91 9.13
N ARG A 30 -15.48 1.21 7.93
CA ARG A 30 -16.91 1.47 7.72
C ARG A 30 -17.78 0.24 7.97
N ALA A 31 -17.31 -0.95 7.58
CA ALA A 31 -18.01 -2.20 7.85
C ALA A 31 -18.11 -2.53 9.34
N LEU A 32 -17.21 -1.99 10.18
CA LEU A 32 -17.30 -2.05 11.65
C LEU A 32 -18.36 -1.07 12.23
N GLY A 33 -19.06 -0.29 11.40
CA GLY A 33 -20.00 0.72 11.83
C GLY A 33 -19.36 2.03 12.30
N LEU A 34 -18.07 2.24 11.98
CA LEU A 34 -17.32 3.44 12.32
C LEU A 34 -17.26 4.40 11.11
N GLN A 35 -16.90 5.66 11.35
CA GLN A 35 -16.78 6.68 10.31
C GLN A 35 -15.30 6.95 9.98
N PRO A 36 -14.74 6.37 8.90
CA PRO A 36 -13.36 6.66 8.50
C PRO A 36 -13.26 8.02 7.84
N VAL A 37 -12.17 8.74 8.14
CA VAL A 37 -11.81 10.03 7.50
C VAL A 37 -10.36 9.97 7.06
N LEU A 38 -10.10 10.11 5.77
CA LEU A 38 -8.74 10.17 5.25
C LEU A 38 -8.05 11.48 5.68
N LEU A 39 -6.98 11.38 6.45
CA LEU A 39 -6.13 12.52 6.82
C LEU A 39 -5.16 12.82 5.67
N ARG A 40 -5.38 13.94 5.00
CA ARG A 40 -4.58 14.39 3.86
C ARG A 40 -3.31 15.08 4.33
N LYS A 41 -2.21 14.32 4.41
CA LYS A 41 -0.87 14.86 4.67
C LYS A 41 -0.12 15.07 3.36
N GLU A 42 0.43 16.26 3.17
CA GLU A 42 1.34 16.57 2.06
C GLU A 42 2.71 17.00 2.60
N HIS A 43 3.72 16.95 1.72
CA HIS A 43 5.07 17.41 2.06
C HIS A 43 5.10 18.91 2.37
N GLN A 44 5.87 19.27 3.40
CA GLN A 44 6.13 20.67 3.76
C GLN A 44 7.14 21.25 2.76
N LYS A 45 6.65 21.89 1.70
CA LYS A 45 7.50 22.67 0.78
C LYS A 45 7.48 24.14 1.21
N ALA A 46 8.65 24.79 1.20
CA ALA A 46 8.74 26.23 1.46
C ALA A 46 7.76 27.01 0.57
N GLY A 47 7.03 27.98 1.11
CA GLY A 47 5.91 28.65 0.44
C GLY A 47 6.29 29.26 -0.92
N TRP A 48 7.50 29.84 -1.05
CA TRP A 48 8.01 30.36 -2.30
C TRP A 48 8.29 29.24 -3.34
N LYS A 49 8.81 28.05 -2.91
CA LYS A 49 8.99 26.89 -3.80
C LYS A 49 7.64 26.39 -4.34
N ARG A 50 6.59 26.48 -3.54
CA ARG A 50 5.23 26.12 -3.94
C ARG A 50 4.71 27.06 -5.03
N MET A 51 4.89 28.38 -4.83
CA MET A 51 4.48 29.37 -5.83
C MET A 51 5.26 29.22 -7.14
N VAL A 52 6.57 28.99 -7.04
CA VAL A 52 7.41 28.70 -8.23
C VAL A 52 6.96 27.41 -8.93
N ILE A 53 6.65 26.34 -8.20
CA ILE A 53 6.14 25.09 -8.79
C ILE A 53 4.78 25.30 -9.46
N GLU A 54 3.86 26.06 -8.87
CA GLU A 54 2.56 26.37 -9.48
C GLU A 54 2.72 27.19 -10.76
N VAL A 55 3.65 28.14 -10.80
CA VAL A 55 4.00 28.90 -12.02
C VAL A 55 4.67 27.98 -13.03
N LEU A 56 5.64 27.16 -12.60
CA LEU A 56 6.35 26.23 -13.45
C LEU A 56 5.42 25.15 -14.05
N LYS A 57 4.37 24.71 -13.38
CA LYS A 57 3.36 23.79 -13.93
C LYS A 57 2.65 24.33 -15.17
N ARG A 58 2.71 25.63 -15.40
CA ARG A 58 2.07 26.34 -16.55
C ARG A 58 3.02 26.61 -17.72
N LEU A 59 4.34 26.37 -17.54
CA LEU A 59 5.35 26.66 -18.57
C LEU A 59 5.81 25.39 -19.30
N PRO A 60 6.20 25.39 -20.55
CA PRO A 60 6.74 24.24 -21.28
C PRO A 60 8.23 23.99 -20.98
N GLY A 61 8.62 22.76 -20.62
CA GLY A 61 10.00 22.35 -20.35
C GLY A 61 10.11 20.99 -19.64
N GLN A 62 11.25 20.28 -19.72
CA GLN A 62 11.39 18.89 -19.24
C GLN A 62 11.14 18.68 -17.74
N ASN A 63 11.59 19.59 -16.86
CA ASN A 63 11.31 19.49 -15.43
C ASN A 63 9.83 19.73 -15.10
N ILE A 64 9.14 20.41 -15.96
CA ILE A 64 7.71 20.72 -15.89
C ILE A 64 6.88 19.53 -16.35
N ALA A 65 7.38 18.77 -17.33
CA ALA A 65 6.70 17.56 -17.81
C ALA A 65 6.47 16.56 -16.65
N ASN A 66 7.44 16.37 -15.76
CA ASN A 66 7.30 15.48 -14.61
C ASN A 66 6.23 15.93 -13.61
N TYR A 67 6.16 17.23 -13.28
CA TYR A 67 5.10 17.77 -12.41
C TYR A 67 3.72 17.70 -13.07
N ARG A 68 3.66 18.03 -14.36
CA ARG A 68 2.43 17.92 -15.15
C ARG A 68 1.96 16.47 -15.24
N ASN A 69 2.87 15.53 -15.47
CA ASN A 69 2.57 14.11 -15.53
C ASN A 69 2.08 13.58 -14.19
N GLN A 70 2.68 13.97 -13.07
CA GLN A 70 2.19 13.62 -11.74
C GLN A 70 0.78 14.17 -11.49
N TYR A 71 0.53 15.41 -11.87
CA TYR A 71 -0.80 16.01 -11.76
C TYR A 71 -1.84 15.27 -12.60
N LEU A 72 -1.52 14.95 -13.86
CA LEU A 72 -2.41 14.20 -14.76
C LEU A 72 -2.66 12.77 -14.28
N LYS A 73 -1.65 12.11 -13.70
CA LYS A 73 -1.81 10.80 -13.05
C LYS A 73 -2.78 10.89 -11.87
N LEU A 74 -2.64 11.92 -11.03
CA LEU A 74 -3.54 12.13 -9.89
C LEU A 74 -4.99 12.39 -10.33
N GLN A 75 -5.20 13.14 -11.42
CA GLN A 75 -6.53 13.39 -11.99
C GLN A 75 -7.25 12.10 -12.42
N ARG A 76 -6.52 11.08 -12.87
CA ARG A 76 -7.10 9.78 -13.24
C ARG A 76 -7.63 8.99 -12.04
N HIS A 77 -7.25 9.38 -10.81
CA HIS A 77 -7.77 8.77 -9.60
C HIS A 77 -8.93 9.54 -8.96
N ALA A 78 -9.33 10.69 -9.53
CA ALA A 78 -10.35 11.54 -8.93
C ALA A 78 -11.68 10.81 -8.72
N ALA A 79 -12.16 10.09 -9.73
CA ALA A 79 -13.40 9.30 -9.65
C ALA A 79 -13.30 8.19 -8.58
N PHE A 80 -12.15 7.52 -8.47
CA PHE A 80 -11.92 6.55 -7.41
C PHE A 80 -11.95 7.18 -6.02
N MET A 81 -11.25 8.32 -5.85
CA MET A 81 -11.21 9.03 -4.57
C MET A 81 -12.59 9.49 -4.13
N GLU A 82 -13.41 9.97 -5.06
CA GLU A 82 -14.79 10.37 -4.81
C GLU A 82 -15.68 9.20 -4.40
N ALA A 83 -15.58 8.06 -5.10
CA ALA A 83 -16.42 6.90 -4.86
C ALA A 83 -16.04 6.13 -3.57
N PHE A 84 -14.75 5.94 -3.31
CA PHE A 84 -14.26 5.02 -2.26
C PHE A 84 -13.65 5.71 -1.04
N LEU A 85 -13.28 6.98 -1.15
CA LEU A 85 -12.70 7.80 -0.07
C LEU A 85 -13.39 9.19 0.01
N PRO A 86 -14.73 9.26 0.16
CA PRO A 86 -15.45 10.53 0.12
C PRO A 86 -15.14 11.44 1.31
N GLU A 87 -14.87 10.86 2.48
CA GLU A 87 -14.59 11.61 3.70
C GLU A 87 -13.09 11.90 3.82
N GLN A 88 -12.71 13.15 3.61
CA GLN A 88 -11.31 13.60 3.64
C GLN A 88 -11.17 14.86 4.49
N SER A 89 -10.04 14.98 5.20
CA SER A 89 -9.66 16.21 5.90
C SER A 89 -9.22 17.30 4.91
N ARG A 90 -9.05 18.50 5.42
CA ARG A 90 -8.22 19.51 4.75
C ARG A 90 -6.79 19.00 4.63
N VAL A 91 -6.04 19.56 3.67
CA VAL A 91 -4.62 19.22 3.50
C VAL A 91 -3.81 19.80 4.65
N SER A 92 -3.08 18.94 5.35
CA SER A 92 -2.15 19.30 6.41
C SER A 92 -0.71 19.10 5.95
N ARG A 93 0.17 20.06 6.24
CA ARG A 93 1.58 20.04 5.84
C ARG A 93 2.55 19.99 7.01
N SER A 94 2.03 20.14 8.22
CA SER A 94 2.80 20.06 9.46
C SER A 94 2.09 19.20 10.51
N PRO A 95 2.82 18.69 11.52
CA PRO A 95 2.21 18.00 12.66
C PRO A 95 1.17 18.87 13.38
N ALA A 96 1.41 20.18 13.52
CA ALA A 96 0.45 21.09 14.14
C ALA A 96 -0.85 21.21 13.36
N GLU A 97 -0.80 21.31 12.03
CA GLU A 97 -2.00 21.32 11.18
C GLU A 97 -2.75 19.98 11.26
N LEU A 98 -2.04 18.83 11.31
CA LEU A 98 -2.66 17.53 11.51
C LEU A 98 -3.42 17.46 12.85
N ARG A 99 -2.79 17.98 13.94
CA ARG A 99 -3.44 18.05 15.25
C ARG A 99 -4.72 18.88 15.20
N MET A 100 -4.65 20.08 14.63
CA MET A 100 -5.82 20.96 14.49
C MET A 100 -6.94 20.31 13.69
N GLU A 101 -6.62 19.56 12.61
CA GLU A 101 -7.61 18.85 11.82
C GLU A 101 -8.23 17.67 12.61
N CYS A 102 -7.45 16.93 13.39
CA CYS A 102 -7.98 15.87 14.25
C CYS A 102 -8.97 16.44 15.30
N ASP A 103 -8.61 17.54 15.95
CA ASP A 103 -9.46 18.20 16.93
C ASP A 103 -10.74 18.77 16.27
N ARG A 104 -10.61 19.45 15.11
CA ARG A 104 -11.75 19.97 14.33
C ARG A 104 -12.72 18.88 13.89
N LEU A 105 -12.21 17.72 13.51
CA LEU A 105 -12.99 16.58 13.05
C LEU A 105 -13.58 15.78 14.22
N GLY A 106 -13.15 16.03 15.47
CA GLY A 106 -13.59 15.26 16.62
C GLY A 106 -13.24 13.78 16.51
N LEU A 107 -11.99 13.47 16.16
CA LEU A 107 -11.57 12.09 15.97
C LEU A 107 -11.41 11.36 17.31
N ASP A 108 -11.87 10.11 17.37
CA ASP A 108 -11.73 9.23 18.55
C ASP A 108 -10.42 8.43 18.47
N ALA A 109 -9.96 8.13 17.28
CA ALA A 109 -8.70 7.43 17.03
C ALA A 109 -8.07 7.85 15.70
N VAL A 110 -6.75 7.66 15.59
CA VAL A 110 -6.04 7.72 14.31
C VAL A 110 -5.33 6.39 14.07
N VAL A 111 -5.59 5.80 12.90
CA VAL A 111 -4.91 4.60 12.41
C VAL A 111 -3.88 5.02 11.36
N VAL A 112 -2.61 4.80 11.62
CA VAL A 112 -1.53 4.97 10.64
C VAL A 112 -1.24 3.63 9.95
N GLY A 113 -1.12 3.66 8.64
CA GLY A 113 -0.81 2.50 7.80
C GLY A 113 -1.59 2.56 6.49
N SER A 114 -1.52 1.59 5.68
CA SER A 114 -0.62 0.45 5.58
C SER A 114 0.63 0.86 4.81
N ASP A 115 0.97 1.01 3.82
CA ASP A 115 2.16 1.34 3.02
C ASP A 115 3.46 1.45 3.86
N GLN A 116 4.56 1.88 3.25
CA GLN A 116 5.88 2.01 3.88
C GLN A 116 5.97 3.31 4.72
N VAL A 117 4.98 3.52 5.58
CA VAL A 117 4.85 4.72 6.43
C VAL A 117 5.94 4.85 7.50
N TRP A 118 6.69 3.77 7.76
CA TRP A 118 7.82 3.75 8.70
C TRP A 118 9.16 3.51 8.02
N ARG A 119 9.21 3.62 6.68
CA ARG A 119 10.45 3.56 5.91
C ARG A 119 11.03 4.97 5.75
N LEU A 120 12.14 5.26 6.45
CA LEU A 120 12.73 6.61 6.49
C LEU A 120 13.11 7.15 5.10
N ASP A 121 13.60 6.29 4.19
CA ASP A 121 13.97 6.71 2.83
C ASP A 121 12.78 7.26 2.00
N TYR A 122 11.53 6.95 2.41
CA TYR A 122 10.32 7.38 1.72
C TYR A 122 9.63 8.56 2.39
N ILE A 123 10.12 8.95 3.56
CA ILE A 123 9.56 10.01 4.37
C ILE A 123 10.51 11.20 4.34
N ASP A 124 9.96 12.41 4.17
CA ASP A 124 10.71 13.65 4.30
C ASP A 124 11.30 13.77 5.72
N ASP A 125 12.60 14.08 5.82
CA ASP A 125 13.35 14.15 7.09
C ASP A 125 12.69 15.02 8.16
N GLY A 126 11.99 16.07 7.76
CA GLY A 126 11.29 16.98 8.67
C GLY A 126 9.91 16.50 9.14
N ALA A 127 9.46 15.30 8.76
CA ALA A 127 8.07 14.87 9.01
C ALA A 127 7.91 13.38 9.33
N TYR A 128 9.01 12.66 9.59
CA TYR A 128 8.96 11.21 9.89
C TYR A 128 8.10 10.91 11.12
N ASP A 129 8.21 11.76 12.13
CA ASP A 129 7.52 11.62 13.41
C ASP A 129 5.99 11.71 13.28
N ALA A 130 5.49 12.40 12.23
CA ALA A 130 4.06 12.45 11.96
C ALA A 130 3.46 11.07 11.66
N TYR A 131 4.23 10.15 11.05
CA TYR A 131 3.78 8.77 10.84
C TYR A 131 3.94 7.88 12.07
N PHE A 132 4.62 8.37 13.10
CA PHE A 132 4.58 7.83 14.46
C PHE A 132 3.59 8.59 15.36
N LEU A 133 2.67 9.36 14.76
CA LEU A 133 1.58 10.09 15.40
C LEU A 133 2.06 11.01 16.54
N SER A 134 3.22 11.66 16.37
CA SER A 134 3.82 12.59 17.33
C SER A 134 2.87 13.75 17.68
N PHE A 135 2.08 14.21 16.70
CA PHE A 135 1.11 15.29 16.87
C PHE A 135 -0.05 14.94 17.82
N LEU A 136 -0.21 13.67 18.21
CA LEU A 136 -1.22 13.21 19.17
C LEU A 136 -0.65 12.96 20.58
N VAL A 137 0.62 13.27 20.82
CA VAL A 137 1.19 13.18 22.18
C VAL A 137 0.43 14.15 23.10
N GLY A 138 -0.03 13.64 24.26
CA GLY A 138 -0.87 14.40 25.19
C GLY A 138 -2.34 14.59 24.76
N SER A 139 -2.77 13.94 23.68
CA SER A 139 -4.17 13.91 23.23
C SER A 139 -4.92 12.70 23.78
N PRO A 140 -6.24 12.79 24.02
CA PRO A 140 -7.07 11.63 24.31
C PRO A 140 -7.34 10.75 23.07
N ILE A 141 -7.02 11.25 21.87
CA ILE A 141 -7.22 10.51 20.61
C ILE A 141 -6.31 9.29 20.59
N ARG A 142 -6.90 8.11 20.40
CA ARG A 142 -6.16 6.84 20.38
C ARG A 142 -5.22 6.75 19.18
N ARG A 143 -4.05 6.16 19.39
CA ARG A 143 -3.01 5.94 18.37
C ARG A 143 -2.91 4.46 18.07
N VAL A 144 -3.18 4.08 16.83
CA VAL A 144 -3.15 2.69 16.34
C VAL A 144 -2.33 2.63 15.07
N SER A 145 -1.58 1.55 14.85
CA SER A 145 -1.06 1.24 13.52
C SER A 145 -1.73 -0.01 12.96
N TYR A 146 -2.07 0.03 11.68
CA TYR A 146 -2.55 -1.14 10.97
C TYR A 146 -1.66 -1.46 9.77
N ALA A 147 -1.01 -2.63 9.80
CA ALA A 147 -0.13 -3.11 8.73
C ALA A 147 0.94 -2.07 8.32
N ALA A 148 1.43 -1.26 9.25
CA ALA A 148 2.49 -0.30 8.96
C ALA A 148 3.77 -1.02 8.50
N SER A 149 4.47 -0.49 7.51
CA SER A 149 5.62 -1.17 6.92
C SER A 149 6.89 -0.36 7.07
N PHE A 150 7.95 -1.02 7.52
CA PHE A 150 9.32 -0.50 7.45
C PHE A 150 9.94 -0.72 6.06
N GLY A 151 9.46 -1.70 5.30
CA GLY A 151 9.97 -2.07 3.97
C GLY A 151 11.40 -2.62 3.97
N THR A 152 12.00 -2.82 5.15
CA THR A 152 13.37 -3.27 5.37
C THR A 152 13.44 -4.07 6.66
N ASP A 153 14.47 -4.89 6.82
CA ASP A 153 14.76 -5.66 8.03
C ASP A 153 15.70 -4.93 9.01
N ARG A 154 16.09 -3.69 8.69
CA ARG A 154 17.02 -2.88 9.48
C ARG A 154 16.48 -1.47 9.68
N TRP A 155 16.71 -0.94 10.88
CA TRP A 155 16.48 0.47 11.13
C TRP A 155 17.74 1.27 10.73
N PRO A 156 17.65 2.23 9.81
CA PRO A 156 18.84 2.86 9.24
C PRO A 156 19.45 3.96 10.11
N ASP A 157 18.70 4.51 11.07
CA ASP A 157 19.10 5.69 11.84
C ASP A 157 19.06 5.44 13.35
N ALA A 158 20.22 5.13 13.92
CA ALA A 158 20.36 4.87 15.34
C ALA A 158 19.98 6.08 16.23
N SER A 159 20.13 7.31 15.74
CA SER A 159 19.86 8.52 16.51
C SER A 159 18.35 8.73 16.78
N ARG A 160 17.49 8.11 15.97
CA ARG A 160 16.01 8.22 16.10
C ARG A 160 15.39 7.08 16.91
N VAL A 161 16.17 6.10 17.36
CA VAL A 161 15.64 4.93 18.08
C VAL A 161 14.88 5.32 19.33
N GLU A 162 15.45 6.19 20.17
CA GLU A 162 14.84 6.63 21.42
C GLU A 162 13.52 7.39 21.17
N ASP A 163 13.49 8.31 20.22
CA ASP A 163 12.30 9.07 19.87
C ASP A 163 11.19 8.14 19.34
N VAL A 164 11.52 7.24 18.42
CA VAL A 164 10.55 6.29 17.85
C VAL A 164 10.04 5.33 18.92
N SER A 165 10.90 4.83 19.83
CA SER A 165 10.49 3.99 20.95
C SER A 165 9.50 4.70 21.85
N ARG A 166 9.78 5.95 22.23
CA ARG A 166 8.90 6.79 23.04
C ARG A 166 7.54 7.03 22.34
N LEU A 167 7.54 7.28 21.04
CA LEU A 167 6.31 7.49 20.30
C LEU A 167 5.48 6.20 20.19
N LEU A 168 6.12 5.07 19.85
CA LEU A 168 5.47 3.76 19.76
C LEU A 168 4.94 3.27 21.12
N ALA A 169 5.61 3.58 22.22
CA ALA A 169 5.12 3.26 23.55
C ALA A 169 3.72 3.85 23.85
N GLY A 170 3.38 4.95 23.19
CA GLY A 170 2.07 5.58 23.32
C GLY A 170 0.99 5.06 22.36
N PHE A 171 1.25 4.04 21.56
CA PHE A 171 0.21 3.42 20.74
C PHE A 171 -0.56 2.39 21.56
N GLN A 172 -1.88 2.40 21.47
CA GLN A 172 -2.75 1.38 22.07
C GLN A 172 -2.53 0.01 21.43
N ALA A 173 -2.35 -0.02 20.12
CA ALA A 173 -2.09 -1.25 19.40
C ALA A 173 -1.14 -1.00 18.23
N VAL A 174 -0.19 -1.90 18.02
CA VAL A 174 0.78 -1.83 16.93
C VAL A 174 0.68 -3.06 16.06
N SER A 175 0.43 -2.87 14.76
CA SER A 175 0.60 -3.96 13.80
C SER A 175 1.41 -3.54 12.60
N VAL A 176 2.08 -4.53 12.02
CA VAL A 176 3.01 -4.37 10.90
C VAL A 176 2.67 -5.36 9.78
N ARG A 177 3.13 -5.05 8.56
CA ARG A 177 2.82 -5.81 7.36
C ARG A 177 3.80 -6.94 7.05
N GLU A 178 4.95 -6.94 7.70
CA GLU A 178 6.02 -7.93 7.52
C GLU A 178 6.57 -8.41 8.86
N ASP A 179 7.04 -9.66 8.90
CA ASP A 179 7.62 -10.30 10.08
C ASP A 179 8.91 -9.60 10.55
N SER A 180 9.71 -9.07 9.61
CA SER A 180 10.86 -8.24 9.93
C SER A 180 10.46 -6.97 10.70
N GLY A 181 9.27 -6.42 10.44
CA GLY A 181 8.71 -5.29 11.19
C GLY A 181 8.39 -5.63 12.64
N GLN A 182 7.86 -6.84 12.93
CA GLN A 182 7.67 -7.30 14.31
C GLN A 182 9.00 -7.37 15.06
N LYS A 183 10.03 -7.94 14.42
CA LYS A 183 11.39 -8.04 15.01
C LYS A 183 11.95 -6.64 15.29
N LEU A 184 11.82 -5.70 14.36
CA LEU A 184 12.23 -4.31 14.59
C LEU A 184 11.49 -3.67 15.76
N CYS A 185 10.17 -3.86 15.86
CA CYS A 185 9.36 -3.35 16.96
C CYS A 185 9.84 -3.92 18.32
N ALA A 186 10.10 -5.22 18.39
CA ALA A 186 10.57 -5.87 19.62
C ALA A 186 12.02 -5.49 19.98
N ASP A 187 12.94 -5.64 19.02
CA ASP A 187 14.39 -5.60 19.29
C ASP A 187 14.93 -4.16 19.38
N ARG A 188 14.29 -3.20 18.68
CA ARG A 188 14.75 -1.83 18.60
C ARG A 188 13.89 -0.84 19.35
N PHE A 189 12.57 -1.08 19.41
CA PHE A 189 11.62 -0.08 19.90
C PHE A 189 10.87 -0.53 21.17
N GLY A 190 11.19 -1.72 21.72
CA GLY A 190 10.60 -2.22 22.95
C GLY A 190 9.09 -2.58 22.83
N ARG A 191 8.58 -2.79 21.62
CA ARG A 191 7.18 -3.17 21.33
C ARG A 191 7.10 -4.63 20.91
N SER A 192 7.29 -5.54 21.89
CA SER A 192 7.21 -6.99 21.69
C SER A 192 5.78 -7.50 21.43
N ASP A 193 4.78 -6.68 21.71
CA ASP A 193 3.35 -6.92 21.46
C ASP A 193 2.90 -6.57 20.04
N ALA A 194 3.79 -6.10 19.17
CA ALA A 194 3.45 -5.81 17.79
C ALA A 194 2.98 -7.05 17.02
N VAL A 195 1.89 -6.93 16.27
CA VAL A 195 1.25 -8.05 15.57
C VAL A 195 1.50 -7.98 14.07
N HIS A 196 1.87 -9.11 13.44
CA HIS A 196 1.94 -9.21 11.99
C HIS A 196 0.54 -9.48 11.42
N VAL A 197 0.04 -8.58 10.57
CA VAL A 197 -1.30 -8.63 9.97
C VAL A 197 -1.23 -8.52 8.45
N LEU A 198 -2.32 -8.89 7.78
CA LEU A 198 -2.45 -8.76 6.33
C LEU A 198 -2.54 -7.30 5.89
N ASP A 199 -2.04 -7.03 4.67
CA ASP A 199 -2.30 -5.77 3.97
C ASP A 199 -3.81 -5.51 3.87
N PRO A 200 -4.29 -4.26 3.98
CA PRO A 200 -5.73 -3.94 3.87
C PRO A 200 -6.42 -4.47 2.63
N THR A 201 -5.71 -4.62 1.51
CA THR A 201 -6.27 -5.17 0.28
C THR A 201 -6.65 -6.65 0.40
N LEU A 202 -6.01 -7.39 1.31
CA LEU A 202 -6.38 -8.75 1.68
C LEU A 202 -7.35 -8.81 2.89
N LEU A 203 -7.53 -7.70 3.62
CA LEU A 203 -8.45 -7.62 4.75
C LEU A 203 -9.92 -7.60 4.30
N VAL A 204 -10.19 -6.92 3.19
CA VAL A 204 -11.51 -6.90 2.54
C VAL A 204 -11.73 -8.15 1.68
N ASP A 205 -12.96 -8.41 1.33
CA ASP A 205 -13.28 -9.52 0.45
C ASP A 205 -13.06 -9.14 -1.03
N ARG A 206 -12.89 -10.14 -1.89
CA ARG A 206 -12.72 -9.94 -3.34
C ARG A 206 -13.82 -9.07 -3.95
N SER A 207 -15.05 -9.15 -3.42
CA SER A 207 -16.18 -8.34 -3.86
C SER A 207 -15.92 -6.83 -3.85
N PHE A 208 -15.15 -6.32 -2.88
CA PHE A 208 -14.71 -4.91 -2.88
C PHE A 208 -13.93 -4.55 -4.13
N HIS A 209 -13.00 -5.39 -4.56
CA HIS A 209 -12.19 -5.15 -5.76
C HIS A 209 -13.01 -5.30 -7.04
N GLU A 210 -13.96 -6.23 -7.07
CA GLU A 210 -14.92 -6.34 -8.19
C GLU A 210 -15.85 -5.12 -8.26
N GLU A 211 -16.25 -4.54 -7.13
CA GLU A 211 -16.99 -3.29 -7.08
C GLU A 211 -16.19 -2.11 -7.66
N VAL A 212 -14.89 -2.02 -7.34
CA VAL A 212 -13.98 -1.02 -7.94
C VAL A 212 -13.97 -1.14 -9.46
N ILE A 213 -13.86 -2.36 -9.99
CA ILE A 213 -13.90 -2.61 -11.43
C ILE A 213 -15.27 -2.23 -12.01
N ALA A 214 -16.35 -2.69 -11.38
CA ALA A 214 -17.71 -2.45 -11.87
C ALA A 214 -18.03 -0.94 -11.94
N THR A 215 -17.53 -0.16 -10.98
CA THR A 215 -17.76 1.28 -10.88
C THR A 215 -16.93 2.08 -11.90
N LEU A 216 -15.65 1.72 -12.10
CA LEU A 216 -14.71 2.58 -12.84
C LEU A 216 -14.30 2.04 -14.20
N ALA A 217 -14.28 0.73 -14.38
CA ALA A 217 -13.83 0.08 -15.60
C ALA A 217 -14.70 -1.15 -15.93
N PRO A 218 -16.01 -0.97 -16.14
CA PRO A 218 -16.93 -2.09 -16.36
C PRO A 218 -16.57 -2.90 -17.61
N GLY A 219 -16.94 -4.17 -17.60
CA GLY A 219 -16.72 -5.09 -18.71
C GLY A 219 -15.49 -5.97 -18.54
N ARG A 220 -15.06 -6.60 -19.63
CA ARG A 220 -13.87 -7.45 -19.69
C ARG A 220 -12.72 -6.70 -20.35
N GLY A 221 -11.52 -6.89 -19.83
CA GLY A 221 -10.28 -6.44 -20.41
C GLY A 221 -9.66 -7.48 -21.35
N GLU A 222 -8.42 -7.24 -21.67
CA GLU A 222 -7.62 -8.13 -22.49
C GLU A 222 -7.09 -9.31 -21.67
N SER A 223 -7.21 -10.52 -22.21
CA SER A 223 -6.63 -11.75 -21.67
C SER A 223 -5.18 -11.90 -22.16
N GLY A 224 -4.42 -12.79 -21.53
CA GLY A 224 -3.03 -13.10 -21.86
C GLY A 224 -2.09 -12.86 -20.67
N LEU A 225 -0.79 -12.70 -20.94
CA LEU A 225 0.19 -12.35 -19.92
C LEU A 225 0.16 -10.85 -19.63
N TYR A 226 -0.08 -10.49 -18.37
CA TYR A 226 0.05 -9.12 -17.87
C TYR A 226 1.35 -8.95 -17.07
N ALA A 227 2.28 -8.18 -17.62
CA ALA A 227 3.53 -7.82 -16.97
C ALA A 227 3.40 -6.42 -16.38
N TYR A 228 3.25 -6.33 -15.04
CA TYR A 228 3.23 -5.07 -14.31
C TYR A 228 4.55 -4.88 -13.60
N VAL A 229 5.45 -4.11 -14.21
CA VAL A 229 6.81 -3.85 -13.71
C VAL A 229 7.03 -2.36 -13.50
N LEU A 230 7.65 -2.02 -12.37
CA LEU A 230 7.85 -0.62 -11.96
C LEU A 230 9.06 0.01 -12.62
N ASP A 231 10.03 -0.80 -13.01
CA ASP A 231 11.21 -0.37 -13.74
C ASP A 231 11.66 -1.46 -14.74
N ARG A 232 12.21 -1.04 -15.88
CA ARG A 232 12.74 -1.95 -16.92
C ARG A 232 14.16 -2.39 -16.62
N SER A 233 14.42 -3.67 -16.91
CA SER A 233 15.78 -4.18 -17.09
C SER A 233 15.78 -5.33 -18.09
N ALA A 234 16.94 -5.61 -18.69
CA ALA A 234 17.08 -6.75 -19.61
C ALA A 234 16.74 -8.08 -18.89
N ALA A 235 17.12 -8.22 -17.63
CA ALA A 235 16.85 -9.40 -16.83
C ALA A 235 15.33 -9.59 -16.58
N LYS A 236 14.59 -8.53 -16.25
CA LYS A 236 13.13 -8.60 -16.09
C LYS A 236 12.44 -8.92 -17.41
N LYS A 237 12.93 -8.34 -18.52
CA LYS A 237 12.40 -8.69 -19.85
C LYS A 237 12.61 -10.17 -20.14
N ALA A 238 13.75 -10.74 -19.85
CA ALA A 238 14.02 -12.17 -20.04
C ALA A 238 13.06 -13.04 -19.22
N ILE A 239 12.70 -12.63 -17.99
CA ILE A 239 11.71 -13.34 -17.15
C ILE A 239 10.31 -13.26 -17.79
N ILE A 240 9.90 -12.09 -18.30
CA ILE A 240 8.61 -11.91 -18.97
C ILE A 240 8.54 -12.78 -20.24
N ASP A 241 9.58 -12.76 -21.08
CA ASP A 241 9.65 -13.54 -22.31
C ASP A 241 9.61 -15.05 -21.99
N ALA A 242 10.37 -15.51 -20.98
CA ALA A 242 10.38 -16.89 -20.55
C ALA A 242 9.00 -17.34 -20.01
N ALA A 243 8.31 -16.49 -19.24
CA ALA A 243 6.96 -16.78 -18.76
C ALA A 243 5.95 -16.88 -19.92
N GLY A 244 6.01 -15.97 -20.89
CA GLY A 244 5.17 -16.02 -22.08
C GLY A 244 5.35 -17.32 -22.88
N GLN A 245 6.61 -17.76 -23.03
CA GLN A 245 6.93 -19.01 -23.71
C GLN A 245 6.47 -20.24 -22.93
N SER A 246 6.72 -20.29 -21.61
CA SER A 246 6.33 -21.40 -20.74
C SER A 246 4.82 -21.61 -20.71
N GLU A 247 4.06 -20.53 -20.65
CA GLU A 247 2.59 -20.56 -20.60
C GLU A 247 1.94 -20.59 -22.01
N ASN A 248 2.75 -20.60 -23.07
CA ASN A 248 2.31 -20.54 -24.45
C ASN A 248 1.37 -19.37 -24.76
N LEU A 249 1.66 -18.20 -24.16
CA LEU A 249 0.88 -16.98 -24.31
C LEU A 249 1.51 -16.04 -25.33
N SER A 250 0.83 -15.84 -26.46
CA SER A 250 1.28 -14.93 -27.52
C SER A 250 0.99 -13.47 -27.24
N LYS A 251 -0.03 -13.19 -26.42
CA LYS A 251 -0.41 -11.82 -26.05
C LYS A 251 0.24 -11.43 -24.74
N ILE A 252 1.14 -10.44 -24.80
CA ILE A 252 1.85 -9.90 -23.66
C ILE A 252 1.57 -8.41 -23.55
N THR A 253 0.94 -8.00 -22.45
CA THR A 253 0.72 -6.58 -22.13
C THR A 253 1.68 -6.16 -21.05
N ILE A 254 2.58 -5.19 -21.35
CA ILE A 254 3.56 -4.67 -20.39
C ILE A 254 3.12 -3.29 -19.94
N ALA A 255 3.00 -3.09 -18.63
CA ALA A 255 2.68 -1.81 -18.03
C ALA A 255 3.81 -1.33 -17.11
N GLU A 256 4.25 -0.08 -17.33
CA GLU A 256 5.33 0.58 -16.60
C GLU A 256 4.87 1.97 -16.12
N PRO A 257 4.14 2.04 -15.04
CA PRO A 257 3.42 3.25 -14.64
C PRO A 257 4.34 4.42 -14.27
N GLU A 258 5.60 4.16 -13.92
CA GLU A 258 6.52 5.23 -13.52
C GLU A 258 7.02 6.03 -14.73
N ASN A 259 7.24 5.38 -15.86
CA ASN A 259 7.94 5.94 -17.02
C ASN A 259 6.99 6.39 -18.15
N ASP A 260 5.74 5.93 -18.15
CA ASP A 260 4.82 6.17 -19.26
C ASP A 260 3.48 6.77 -18.78
N LEU A 261 3.24 8.03 -19.14
CA LEU A 261 1.94 8.67 -18.88
C LEU A 261 0.85 8.09 -19.79
N ALA A 262 1.17 7.68 -21.00
CA ALA A 262 0.19 7.15 -21.96
C ALA A 262 -0.28 5.76 -21.50
N GLY A 263 0.63 4.93 -20.96
CA GLY A 263 0.32 3.63 -20.39
C GLY A 263 -0.25 3.68 -18.96
N TYR A 264 -0.23 4.85 -18.31
CA TYR A 264 -0.81 5.02 -16.98
C TYR A 264 -2.33 5.09 -17.08
N VAL A 265 -3.02 4.14 -16.47
CA VAL A 265 -4.48 4.00 -16.52
C VAL A 265 -5.13 4.48 -15.21
N ASP A 266 -6.46 4.57 -15.16
CA ASP A 266 -7.17 4.74 -13.89
C ASP A 266 -7.08 3.47 -13.03
N LEU A 267 -7.46 3.59 -11.75
CA LEU A 267 -7.29 2.52 -10.79
C LEU A 267 -8.21 1.32 -11.06
N GLY A 268 -9.42 1.57 -11.58
CA GLY A 268 -10.35 0.50 -11.96
C GLY A 268 -9.79 -0.35 -13.10
N GLU A 269 -9.24 0.29 -14.13
CA GLU A 269 -8.58 -0.38 -15.24
C GLU A 269 -7.34 -1.16 -14.77
N TRP A 270 -6.56 -0.58 -13.87
CA TRP A 270 -5.39 -1.25 -13.30
C TRP A 270 -5.78 -2.54 -12.58
N VAL A 271 -6.81 -2.51 -11.72
CA VAL A 271 -7.32 -3.70 -11.01
C VAL A 271 -7.90 -4.71 -12.00
N ARG A 272 -8.65 -4.24 -13.03
CA ARG A 272 -9.24 -5.09 -14.06
C ARG A 272 -8.20 -5.89 -14.83
N ARG A 273 -7.04 -5.31 -15.13
CA ARG A 273 -5.95 -6.01 -15.85
C ARG A 273 -5.46 -7.22 -15.07
N PHE A 274 -5.38 -7.17 -13.75
CA PHE A 274 -5.06 -8.34 -12.93
C PHE A 274 -6.20 -9.38 -12.96
N ARG A 275 -7.45 -8.92 -12.86
CA ARG A 275 -8.60 -9.83 -12.88
C ARG A 275 -8.68 -10.62 -14.19
N ASP A 276 -8.42 -9.97 -15.31
CA ASP A 276 -8.65 -10.56 -16.64
C ASP A 276 -7.40 -11.25 -17.23
N ALA A 277 -6.22 -11.04 -16.64
CA ALA A 277 -5.00 -11.74 -17.04
C ALA A 277 -5.11 -13.26 -16.89
N GLU A 278 -4.44 -14.01 -17.76
CA GLU A 278 -4.24 -15.46 -17.61
C GLU A 278 -3.03 -15.76 -16.72
N PHE A 279 -1.96 -15.01 -16.92
CA PHE A 279 -0.74 -15.11 -16.15
C PHE A 279 -0.22 -13.72 -15.80
N VAL A 280 0.42 -13.56 -14.63
CA VAL A 280 0.97 -12.29 -14.20
C VAL A 280 2.47 -12.38 -13.92
N VAL A 281 3.22 -11.37 -14.41
CA VAL A 281 4.62 -11.15 -14.02
C VAL A 281 4.72 -9.77 -13.39
N THR A 282 5.26 -9.67 -12.18
CA THR A 282 5.30 -8.37 -11.49
C THR A 282 6.47 -8.23 -10.54
N ASP A 283 7.04 -7.02 -10.42
CA ASP A 283 7.97 -6.62 -9.37
C ASP A 283 7.32 -5.69 -8.34
N SER A 284 6.00 -5.53 -8.42
CA SER A 284 5.20 -4.74 -7.50
C SER A 284 4.60 -5.60 -6.39
N TYR A 285 4.76 -5.19 -5.14
CA TYR A 285 4.13 -5.84 -4.00
C TYR A 285 2.60 -5.95 -4.14
N HIS A 286 1.95 -4.86 -4.53
CA HIS A 286 0.50 -4.90 -4.75
C HIS A 286 0.13 -5.65 -6.04
N GLY A 287 1.00 -5.64 -7.06
CA GLY A 287 0.82 -6.51 -8.22
C GLY A 287 0.77 -7.99 -7.84
N MET A 288 1.66 -8.43 -6.95
CA MET A 288 1.64 -9.78 -6.38
C MET A 288 0.36 -10.04 -5.58
N ILE A 289 -0.05 -9.11 -4.72
CA ILE A 289 -1.30 -9.25 -3.95
C ILE A 289 -2.51 -9.39 -4.88
N PHE A 290 -2.62 -8.55 -5.92
CA PHE A 290 -3.75 -8.64 -6.86
C PHE A 290 -3.74 -9.93 -7.69
N SER A 291 -2.56 -10.48 -7.99
CA SER A 291 -2.46 -11.82 -8.57
C SER A 291 -3.06 -12.88 -7.64
N ILE A 292 -2.79 -12.77 -6.34
CA ILE A 292 -3.35 -13.68 -5.33
C ILE A 292 -4.87 -13.49 -5.17
N ILE A 293 -5.36 -12.24 -5.07
CA ILE A 293 -6.79 -11.93 -4.92
C ILE A 293 -7.61 -12.48 -6.07
N PHE A 294 -7.09 -12.39 -7.31
CA PHE A 294 -7.78 -12.87 -8.51
C PHE A 294 -7.36 -14.28 -8.93
N GLU A 295 -6.65 -14.99 -8.05
CA GLU A 295 -6.28 -16.43 -8.25
C GLU A 295 -5.51 -16.67 -9.55
N LYS A 296 -4.53 -15.81 -9.85
CA LYS A 296 -3.71 -15.92 -11.06
C LYS A 296 -2.48 -16.78 -10.82
N GLN A 297 -2.10 -17.55 -11.83
CA GLN A 297 -0.73 -18.04 -11.87
C GLN A 297 0.20 -16.85 -12.08
N PHE A 298 1.29 -16.77 -11.31
CA PHE A 298 2.14 -15.58 -11.36
C PHE A 298 3.60 -15.87 -11.03
N VAL A 299 4.44 -14.92 -11.42
CA VAL A 299 5.82 -14.77 -10.98
C VAL A 299 6.00 -13.38 -10.36
N ALA A 300 6.48 -13.35 -9.13
CA ALA A 300 6.91 -12.14 -8.47
C ALA A 300 8.43 -11.97 -8.67
N ILE A 301 8.86 -10.83 -9.18
CA ILE A 301 10.29 -10.51 -9.35
C ILE A 301 10.78 -9.78 -8.11
N GLY A 302 11.79 -10.32 -7.45
CA GLY A 302 12.39 -9.72 -6.28
C GLY A 302 13.09 -8.41 -6.61
N ASN A 303 12.76 -7.34 -5.87
CA ASN A 303 13.38 -6.03 -6.01
C ASN A 303 13.90 -5.57 -4.64
N ALA A 304 15.20 -5.72 -4.42
CA ALA A 304 15.86 -5.38 -3.15
C ALA A 304 15.66 -3.89 -2.78
N GLY A 305 15.68 -3.00 -3.78
CA GLY A 305 15.50 -1.56 -3.58
C GLY A 305 14.07 -1.15 -3.15
N ARG A 306 13.08 -2.04 -3.34
CA ARG A 306 11.65 -1.72 -3.12
C ARG A 306 11.00 -2.53 -1.99
N GLY A 307 11.82 -3.09 -1.06
CA GLY A 307 11.29 -3.78 0.12
C GLY A 307 10.96 -5.25 -0.14
N LEU A 308 11.98 -6.02 -0.51
CA LEU A 308 11.91 -7.47 -0.75
C LEU A 308 11.37 -8.26 0.46
N THR A 309 11.62 -7.77 1.68
CA THR A 309 11.15 -8.38 2.93
C THR A 309 9.63 -8.60 2.95
N ARG A 310 8.86 -7.67 2.40
CA ARG A 310 7.38 -7.77 2.32
C ARG A 310 6.94 -8.91 1.41
N PHE A 311 7.62 -9.09 0.27
CA PHE A 311 7.33 -10.21 -0.64
C PHE A 311 7.60 -11.53 0.05
N LYS A 312 8.81 -11.69 0.62
CA LYS A 312 9.21 -12.91 1.33
C LYS A 312 8.26 -13.23 2.48
N SER A 313 7.89 -12.22 3.26
CA SER A 313 6.98 -12.35 4.40
C SER A 313 5.60 -12.86 3.99
N LEU A 314 4.96 -12.22 2.99
CA LEU A 314 3.62 -12.63 2.55
C LEU A 314 3.64 -14.00 1.85
N LEU A 315 4.61 -14.23 0.96
CA LEU A 315 4.72 -15.51 0.25
C LEU A 315 4.96 -16.66 1.22
N ALA A 316 5.81 -16.49 2.24
CA ALA A 316 6.03 -17.50 3.28
C ALA A 316 4.75 -17.78 4.09
N GLN A 317 3.96 -16.76 4.44
CA GLN A 317 2.68 -16.96 5.12
C GLN A 317 1.70 -17.80 4.31
N LEU A 318 1.78 -17.72 2.97
CA LEU A 318 0.85 -18.39 2.06
C LEU A 318 1.39 -19.68 1.47
N GLY A 319 2.67 -20.02 1.71
CA GLY A 319 3.34 -21.19 1.12
C GLY A 319 3.55 -21.04 -0.39
N LEU A 320 3.92 -19.83 -0.82
CA LEU A 320 4.12 -19.42 -2.22
C LEU A 320 5.55 -18.91 -2.48
N GLU A 321 6.53 -19.30 -1.67
CA GLU A 321 7.92 -18.84 -1.77
C GLU A 321 8.54 -19.11 -3.12
N ASP A 322 8.13 -20.20 -3.77
CA ASP A 322 8.53 -20.61 -5.12
C ASP A 322 8.13 -19.60 -6.21
N ARG A 323 7.16 -18.71 -5.92
CA ARG A 323 6.72 -17.67 -6.86
C ARG A 323 7.67 -16.48 -6.93
N LEU A 324 8.63 -16.38 -6.03
CA LEU A 324 9.60 -15.29 -6.00
C LEU A 324 10.85 -15.64 -6.79
N VAL A 325 11.08 -14.92 -7.89
CA VAL A 325 12.28 -15.04 -8.71
C VAL A 325 13.18 -13.84 -8.44
N GLU A 326 14.38 -14.08 -7.96
CA GLU A 326 15.39 -13.03 -7.77
C GLU A 326 16.16 -12.80 -9.08
N VAL A 327 16.39 -11.54 -9.42
CA VAL A 327 17.18 -11.18 -10.61
C VAL A 327 18.66 -11.47 -10.35
N GLY A 328 19.23 -12.41 -11.08
CA GLY A 328 20.65 -12.80 -10.99
C GLY A 328 21.23 -13.10 -12.37
N ASN A 329 22.50 -13.51 -12.41
CA ASN A 329 23.21 -13.87 -13.65
C ASN A 329 22.93 -15.30 -14.13
N GLU A 330 22.10 -16.04 -13.43
CA GLU A 330 21.78 -17.44 -13.74
C GLU A 330 20.55 -17.57 -14.64
N ARG A 331 20.38 -18.77 -15.23
CA ARG A 331 19.19 -19.09 -16.05
C ARG A 331 17.91 -18.83 -15.27
N VAL A 332 16.97 -18.12 -15.88
CA VAL A 332 15.64 -17.89 -15.30
C VAL A 332 14.97 -19.25 -15.05
N GLN A 333 14.78 -19.59 -13.77
CA GLN A 333 13.97 -20.71 -13.36
C GLN A 333 12.58 -20.20 -12.97
N LEU A 334 11.58 -20.59 -13.75
CA LEU A 334 10.18 -20.29 -13.44
C LEU A 334 9.59 -21.41 -12.58
N PRO A 335 8.61 -21.11 -11.71
CA PRO A 335 7.87 -22.11 -10.96
C PRO A 335 7.23 -23.14 -11.91
N GLY A 336 7.43 -24.43 -11.67
CA GLY A 336 6.89 -25.49 -12.53
C GLY A 336 5.50 -25.97 -12.13
N ALA A 337 5.10 -25.84 -10.86
CA ALA A 337 3.81 -26.29 -10.36
C ALA A 337 2.78 -25.17 -10.40
N GLN A 338 1.52 -25.52 -10.67
CA GLN A 338 0.42 -24.57 -10.55
C GLN A 338 0.10 -24.28 -9.07
N ILE A 339 -0.37 -23.06 -8.78
CA ILE A 339 -0.81 -22.68 -7.44
C ILE A 339 -2.12 -23.37 -7.12
N ASP A 340 -2.16 -24.08 -6.00
CA ASP A 340 -3.40 -24.59 -5.41
C ASP A 340 -4.07 -23.48 -4.58
N TYR A 341 -4.96 -22.74 -5.22
CA TYR A 341 -5.67 -21.63 -4.56
C TYR A 341 -6.66 -22.10 -3.49
N SER A 342 -7.06 -23.37 -3.45
CA SER A 342 -7.89 -23.88 -2.37
C SER A 342 -7.14 -23.85 -1.03
N ARG A 343 -5.84 -24.15 -1.04
CA ARG A 343 -4.94 -24.05 0.11
C ARG A 343 -4.64 -22.60 0.48
N VAL A 344 -4.31 -21.79 -0.52
CA VAL A 344 -3.99 -20.36 -0.33
C VAL A 344 -5.18 -19.60 0.27
N ASN A 345 -6.39 -19.81 -0.25
CA ASN A 345 -7.59 -19.14 0.22
C ASN A 345 -7.95 -19.52 1.67
N ARG A 346 -7.79 -20.79 2.06
CA ARG A 346 -7.95 -21.19 3.47
C ARG A 346 -6.99 -20.43 4.37
N ARG A 347 -5.72 -20.33 3.96
CA ARG A 347 -4.71 -19.61 4.73
C ARG A 347 -4.99 -18.12 4.83
N ILE A 348 -5.43 -17.50 3.73
CA ILE A 348 -5.86 -16.09 3.73
C ILE A 348 -7.05 -15.90 4.67
N ALA A 349 -8.03 -16.78 4.68
CA ALA A 349 -9.20 -16.67 5.56
C ALA A 349 -8.79 -16.69 7.05
N GLU A 350 -7.88 -17.59 7.45
CA GLU A 350 -7.34 -17.64 8.82
C GLU A 350 -6.61 -16.34 9.21
N LEU A 351 -5.72 -15.86 8.33
CA LEU A 351 -4.95 -14.64 8.56
C LEU A 351 -5.86 -13.40 8.57
N ARG A 352 -6.88 -13.39 7.73
CA ARG A 352 -7.89 -12.32 7.67
C ARG A 352 -8.69 -12.23 8.95
N MET A 353 -9.13 -13.36 9.51
CA MET A 353 -9.83 -13.36 10.81
C MET A 353 -8.96 -12.73 11.91
N LYS A 354 -7.69 -13.12 12.01
CA LYS A 354 -6.75 -12.54 12.97
C LYS A 354 -6.53 -11.04 12.76
N SER A 355 -6.39 -10.63 11.50
CA SER A 355 -6.17 -9.22 11.15
C SER A 355 -7.40 -8.36 11.43
N ARG A 356 -8.60 -8.88 11.16
CA ARG A 356 -9.89 -8.23 11.47
C ARG A 356 -10.09 -8.10 12.98
N ALA A 357 -9.85 -9.17 13.74
CA ALA A 357 -9.93 -9.15 15.21
C ALA A 357 -8.99 -8.09 15.78
N PHE A 358 -7.71 -8.08 15.37
CA PHE A 358 -6.75 -7.07 15.82
C PHE A 358 -7.26 -5.64 15.67
N LEU A 359 -7.79 -5.28 14.49
CA LEU A 359 -8.24 -3.91 14.25
C LEU A 359 -9.54 -3.58 14.99
N SER A 360 -10.46 -4.55 15.11
CA SER A 360 -11.68 -4.38 15.89
C SER A 360 -11.39 -4.13 17.36
N ASP A 361 -10.48 -4.93 17.95
CA ASP A 361 -10.06 -4.79 19.34
C ASP A 361 -9.32 -3.46 19.57
N ALA A 362 -8.42 -3.08 18.64
CA ALA A 362 -7.67 -1.83 18.72
C ALA A 362 -8.57 -0.57 18.66
N LEU A 363 -9.75 -0.69 18.04
CA LEU A 363 -10.74 0.38 17.91
C LEU A 363 -11.89 0.27 18.94
N ASP A 364 -11.81 -0.65 19.92
CA ASP A 364 -12.84 -0.91 20.93
C ASP A 364 -14.23 -1.14 20.32
N VAL A 365 -14.28 -1.87 19.21
CA VAL A 365 -15.56 -2.27 18.63
C VAL A 365 -15.97 -3.57 19.31
N GLU A 366 -16.96 -3.50 20.19
CA GLU A 366 -17.58 -4.71 20.73
C GLU A 366 -18.04 -5.60 19.59
N ALA A 367 -17.66 -6.88 19.65
CA ALA A 367 -18.11 -7.86 18.68
C ALA A 367 -19.66 -7.85 18.68
N ARG A 368 -20.27 -7.24 17.67
CA ARG A 368 -21.71 -7.41 17.47
C ARG A 368 -21.93 -8.86 17.09
N SER A 369 -22.32 -9.64 18.09
CA SER A 369 -22.75 -11.06 17.98
C SER A 369 -23.94 -11.20 17.00
#